data_f24ba19dd80a9fe046fd7e1a34cca73d
#
_entry.id   f24ba19dd80a9fe046fd7e1a34cca73d
#
_cell.length_a   1.000
_cell.length_b   1.000
_cell.length_c   1.000
_cell.angle_alpha   90.00
_cell.angle_beta   90.00
_cell.angle_gamma   90.00
#
_symmetry.space_group_name_H-M   'P 1'
#
loop_
_entity.id
_entity.type
_entity.pdbx_description
1 polymer ?
#
loop_
_entity_poly.entity_id
_entity_poly.type
_entity_poly.pdbx_seq_one_letter_code
_entity_poly.pdbx_strand_id
1 'polypeptide(L)'
;MDFSNKTALITGSGQGVGEGIARALASYGASVCLVGRTLTKVEAVAEDINRLGGSAIAIECDVKNNESINNSIEATISKFKSLNILINNAQEVPLGNILDVTDESFINGWNSGPLATFRFMKASYPHLKGDGKVINLASSSALRPDSNSYGAYAAVKESIRSLSRAAAVEWGQDNILVNCIMPLAKSTGMEWWMNEYPDEANEFLKTIPLGRVGDCKNDIGEAVCHILSDGMNYITGSTIMLDGGQAYLR
;
A
#
# COMPACT_ATOMS: atom_id res chain seq x y z
N MET A 1 6.78 17.77 -8.64
CA MET A 1 6.01 17.58 -7.39
C MET A 1 6.89 17.99 -6.23
N ASP A 2 6.33 18.49 -5.15
CA ASP A 2 7.06 18.86 -3.94
C ASP A 2 6.26 18.38 -2.71
N PHE A 3 6.88 17.56 -1.88
CA PHE A 3 6.31 17.04 -0.64
C PHE A 3 7.16 17.45 0.59
N SER A 4 7.99 18.48 0.48
CA SER A 4 8.94 18.91 1.54
C SER A 4 8.26 19.23 2.88
N ASN A 5 6.97 19.58 2.87
CA ASN A 5 6.18 19.86 4.08
C ASN A 5 5.17 18.74 4.42
N LYS A 6 5.33 17.55 3.85
CA LYS A 6 4.43 16.43 4.06
C LYS A 6 5.12 15.29 4.80
N THR A 7 4.38 14.65 5.66
CA THR A 7 4.79 13.43 6.36
C THR A 7 3.92 12.26 5.93
N ALA A 8 4.55 11.17 5.52
CA ALA A 8 3.88 9.94 5.13
C ALA A 8 4.20 8.79 6.09
N LEU A 9 3.17 8.03 6.48
CA LEU A 9 3.30 6.74 7.14
C LEU A 9 2.97 5.64 6.14
N ILE A 10 3.89 4.68 5.95
CA ILE A 10 3.76 3.61 4.96
C ILE A 10 3.88 2.25 5.66
N THR A 11 2.83 1.43 5.61
CA THR A 11 2.84 0.09 6.20
C THR A 11 3.43 -0.95 5.24
N GLY A 12 4.18 -1.92 5.77
CA GLY A 12 4.84 -2.94 4.96
C GLY A 12 5.91 -2.40 4.02
N SER A 13 6.65 -1.38 4.45
CA SER A 13 7.58 -0.59 3.64
C SER A 13 9.04 -1.07 3.67
N GLY A 14 9.31 -2.26 4.23
CA GLY A 14 10.65 -2.84 4.24
C GLY A 14 11.03 -3.59 2.95
N GLN A 15 10.12 -3.69 1.97
CA GLN A 15 10.36 -4.34 0.69
C GLN A 15 9.22 -4.04 -0.31
N GLY A 16 9.46 -4.32 -1.60
CA GLY A 16 8.45 -4.34 -2.66
C GLY A 16 7.74 -3.01 -2.87
N VAL A 17 6.41 -3.04 -3.06
CA VAL A 17 5.62 -1.85 -3.40
C VAL A 17 5.68 -0.79 -2.31
N GLY A 18 5.60 -1.18 -1.03
CA GLY A 18 5.66 -0.23 0.09
C GLY A 18 7.02 0.49 0.16
N GLU A 19 8.12 -0.23 -0.04
CA GLU A 19 9.46 0.36 -0.16
C GLU A 19 9.55 1.30 -1.37
N GLY A 20 9.06 0.87 -2.54
CA GLY A 20 9.05 1.69 -3.75
C GLY A 20 8.33 3.02 -3.57
N ILE A 21 7.13 2.99 -2.96
CA ILE A 21 6.36 4.20 -2.64
C ILE A 21 7.11 5.10 -1.65
N ALA A 22 7.72 4.52 -0.61
CA ALA A 22 8.47 5.28 0.39
C ALA A 22 9.68 6.01 -0.24
N ARG A 23 10.44 5.31 -1.08
CA ARG A 23 11.58 5.89 -1.80
C ARG A 23 11.15 6.99 -2.78
N ALA A 24 10.04 6.81 -3.47
CA ALA A 24 9.51 7.83 -4.37
C ALA A 24 9.08 9.09 -3.60
N LEU A 25 8.25 8.96 -2.55
CA LEU A 25 7.83 10.08 -1.72
C LEU A 25 9.02 10.83 -1.10
N ALA A 26 10.02 10.10 -0.56
CA ALA A 26 11.21 10.71 0.00
C ALA A 26 12.04 11.46 -1.06
N SER A 27 12.10 10.97 -2.31
CA SER A 27 12.81 11.65 -3.39
C SER A 27 12.17 12.98 -3.81
N TYR A 28 10.88 13.17 -3.49
CA TYR A 28 10.17 14.45 -3.64
C TYR A 28 10.10 15.27 -2.34
N GLY A 29 10.91 14.92 -1.34
CA GLY A 29 11.09 15.72 -0.11
C GLY A 29 10.18 15.34 1.05
N ALA A 30 9.30 14.34 0.93
CA ALA A 30 8.47 13.92 2.06
C ALA A 30 9.32 13.33 3.20
N SER A 31 8.93 13.64 4.44
CA SER A 31 9.37 12.86 5.60
C SER A 31 8.59 11.54 5.64
N VAL A 32 9.27 10.40 5.78
CA VAL A 32 8.62 9.09 5.71
C VAL A 32 8.83 8.26 6.99
N CYS A 33 7.74 7.74 7.54
CA CYS A 33 7.76 6.73 8.58
C CYS A 33 7.53 5.35 7.95
N LEU A 34 8.53 4.51 8.03
CA LEU A 34 8.54 3.16 7.47
C LEU A 34 8.14 2.16 8.55
N VAL A 35 7.04 1.45 8.29
CA VAL A 35 6.44 0.55 9.27
C VAL A 35 6.43 -0.90 8.77
N GLY A 36 6.91 -1.81 9.60
CA GLY A 36 6.93 -3.24 9.27
C GLY A 36 7.24 -4.14 10.46
N ARG A 37 6.90 -5.44 10.36
CA ARG A 37 7.14 -6.44 11.42
C ARG A 37 8.61 -6.79 11.61
N THR A 38 9.43 -6.65 10.58
CA THR A 38 10.86 -6.96 10.62
C THR A 38 11.61 -5.63 10.65
N LEU A 39 12.00 -5.20 11.86
CA LEU A 39 12.63 -3.92 12.09
C LEU A 39 13.85 -3.71 11.18
N THR A 40 14.74 -4.70 11.07
CA THR A 40 15.96 -4.61 10.27
C THR A 40 15.71 -4.31 8.78
N LYS A 41 14.56 -4.76 8.21
CA LYS A 41 14.21 -4.47 6.83
C LYS A 41 13.80 -3.00 6.64
N VAL A 42 12.98 -2.47 7.55
CA VAL A 42 12.54 -1.07 7.45
C VAL A 42 13.67 -0.10 7.84
N GLU A 43 14.57 -0.50 8.75
CA GLU A 43 15.80 0.24 9.08
C GLU A 43 16.72 0.38 7.87
N ALA A 44 16.99 -0.71 7.16
CA ALA A 44 17.84 -0.66 5.96
C ALA A 44 17.28 0.31 4.90
N VAL A 45 15.96 0.32 4.70
CA VAL A 45 15.32 1.26 3.76
C VAL A 45 15.41 2.70 4.28
N ALA A 46 15.20 2.93 5.59
CA ALA A 46 15.29 4.26 6.20
C ALA A 46 16.72 4.81 6.13
N GLU A 47 17.72 3.99 6.43
CA GLU A 47 19.14 4.36 6.32
C GLU A 47 19.53 4.76 4.90
N ASP A 48 19.08 4.00 3.90
CA ASP A 48 19.31 4.32 2.50
C ASP A 48 18.67 5.65 2.10
N ILE A 49 17.41 5.89 2.50
CA ILE A 49 16.73 7.15 2.23
C ILE A 49 17.48 8.31 2.88
N ASN A 50 17.88 8.17 4.14
CA ASN A 50 18.62 9.20 4.87
C ASN A 50 20.01 9.45 4.26
N ARG A 51 20.70 8.39 3.82
CA ARG A 51 22.00 8.49 3.14
C ARG A 51 21.91 9.26 1.81
N LEU A 52 20.76 9.20 1.14
CA LEU A 52 20.49 9.94 -0.09
C LEU A 52 19.96 11.37 0.16
N GLY A 53 19.96 11.84 1.42
CA GLY A 53 19.55 13.19 1.79
C GLY A 53 18.04 13.33 2.08
N GLY A 54 17.30 12.25 2.12
CA GLY A 54 15.89 12.24 2.54
C GLY A 54 15.72 12.27 4.06
N SER A 55 14.48 12.15 4.54
CA SER A 55 14.11 12.13 5.96
C SER A 55 13.24 10.92 6.25
N ALA A 56 13.79 9.90 6.91
CA ALA A 56 13.10 8.66 7.20
C ALA A 56 13.33 8.18 8.64
N ILE A 57 12.29 7.54 9.21
CA ILE A 57 12.42 6.72 10.42
C ILE A 57 11.83 5.34 10.18
N ALA A 58 12.33 4.36 10.91
CA ALA A 58 11.83 2.98 10.89
C ALA A 58 11.16 2.65 12.23
N ILE A 59 10.00 2.02 12.17
CA ILE A 59 9.23 1.60 13.35
C ILE A 59 8.81 0.14 13.19
N GLU A 60 9.15 -0.69 14.18
CA GLU A 60 8.60 -2.03 14.25
C GLU A 60 7.10 -1.97 14.57
N CYS A 61 6.28 -2.62 13.74
CA CYS A 61 4.84 -2.67 13.95
C CYS A 61 4.25 -3.94 13.34
N ASP A 62 3.56 -4.72 14.17
CA ASP A 62 2.61 -5.70 13.68
C ASP A 62 1.26 -5.00 13.45
N VAL A 63 0.86 -4.90 12.19
CA VAL A 63 -0.41 -4.26 11.78
C VAL A 63 -1.65 -5.01 12.28
N LYS A 64 -1.51 -6.23 12.80
CA LYS A 64 -2.59 -6.98 13.47
C LYS A 64 -2.80 -6.52 14.92
N ASN A 65 -1.83 -5.83 15.53
CA ASN A 65 -1.86 -5.35 16.90
C ASN A 65 -2.23 -3.85 16.96
N ASN A 66 -3.35 -3.54 17.62
CA ASN A 66 -3.85 -2.16 17.68
C ASN A 66 -2.96 -1.21 18.48
N GLU A 67 -2.30 -1.69 19.55
CA GLU A 67 -1.34 -0.89 20.31
C GLU A 67 -0.11 -0.54 19.47
N SER A 68 0.42 -1.52 18.74
CA SER A 68 1.54 -1.32 17.81
C SER A 68 1.21 -0.29 16.72
N ILE A 69 -0.02 -0.30 16.21
CA ILE A 69 -0.52 0.70 15.26
C ILE A 69 -0.49 2.10 15.87
N ASN A 70 -1.09 2.28 17.07
CA ASN A 70 -1.13 3.57 17.75
C ASN A 70 0.29 4.10 18.03
N ASN A 71 1.17 3.25 18.56
CA ASN A 71 2.56 3.60 18.83
C ASN A 71 3.30 4.07 17.57
N SER A 72 3.04 3.46 16.41
CA SER A 72 3.67 3.88 15.15
C SER A 72 3.19 5.26 14.68
N ILE A 73 1.93 5.59 14.88
CA ILE A 73 1.36 6.90 14.57
C ILE A 73 1.92 7.96 15.53
N GLU A 74 1.93 7.68 16.84
CA GLU A 74 2.50 8.57 17.85
C GLU A 74 3.98 8.85 17.61
N ALA A 75 4.76 7.83 17.27
CA ALA A 75 6.18 7.99 16.92
C ALA A 75 6.36 8.88 15.68
N THR A 76 5.50 8.72 14.66
CA THR A 76 5.48 9.58 13.47
C THR A 76 5.22 11.04 13.84
N ILE A 77 4.17 11.30 14.62
CA ILE A 77 3.82 12.66 15.07
C ILE A 77 4.89 13.24 15.98
N SER A 78 5.43 12.44 16.90
CA SER A 78 6.52 12.89 17.80
C SER A 78 7.73 13.37 17.01
N LYS A 79 8.12 12.62 15.98
CA LYS A 79 9.30 12.89 15.15
C LYS A 79 9.09 14.04 14.17
N PHE A 80 8.01 14.00 13.39
CA PHE A 80 7.82 14.89 12.24
C PHE A 80 6.78 15.99 12.48
N LYS A 81 6.06 15.96 13.61
CA LYS A 81 5.04 16.93 14.03
C LYS A 81 3.77 16.95 13.17
N SER A 82 3.68 16.12 12.16
CA SER A 82 2.53 16.02 11.25
C SER A 82 2.35 14.59 10.73
N LEU A 83 1.16 14.31 10.21
CA LEU A 83 0.86 13.15 9.37
C LEU A 83 -0.13 13.59 8.30
N ASN A 84 0.30 13.65 7.05
CA ASN A 84 -0.49 14.13 5.92
C ASN A 84 -0.88 13.01 4.96
N ILE A 85 -0.06 11.94 4.92
CA ILE A 85 -0.23 10.84 3.96
C ILE A 85 -0.19 9.51 4.70
N LEU A 86 -1.21 8.68 4.47
CA LEU A 86 -1.25 7.30 4.96
C LEU A 86 -1.27 6.32 3.80
N ILE A 87 -0.33 5.39 3.77
CA ILE A 87 -0.27 4.32 2.77
C ILE A 87 -0.46 2.96 3.46
N ASN A 88 -1.63 2.35 3.28
CA ASN A 88 -1.95 1.02 3.79
C ASN A 88 -1.56 -0.03 2.76
N ASN A 89 -0.35 -0.57 2.89
CA ASN A 89 0.21 -1.56 1.97
C ASN A 89 0.43 -2.93 2.60
N ALA A 90 0.67 -3.01 3.92
CA ALA A 90 0.94 -4.29 4.60
C ALA A 90 -0.20 -5.30 4.42
N GLN A 91 0.15 -6.56 4.09
CA GLN A 91 -0.82 -7.62 3.86
C GLN A 91 -0.17 -9.01 3.98
N GLU A 92 -0.82 -9.92 4.67
CA GLU A 92 -0.60 -11.37 4.54
C GLU A 92 -1.56 -11.91 3.49
N VAL A 93 -1.05 -12.72 2.57
CA VAL A 93 -1.81 -13.18 1.40
C VAL A 93 -2.36 -14.59 1.65
N PRO A 94 -3.68 -14.77 1.89
CA PRO A 94 -4.27 -16.09 2.01
C PRO A 94 -4.39 -16.73 0.62
N LEU A 95 -3.42 -17.57 0.26
CA LEU A 95 -3.42 -18.33 -1.00
C LEU A 95 -4.02 -19.73 -0.79
N GLY A 96 -4.71 -20.22 -1.79
CA GLY A 96 -5.32 -21.54 -1.85
C GLY A 96 -6.69 -21.50 -2.52
N ASN A 97 -7.15 -22.66 -3.03
CA ASN A 97 -8.53 -22.79 -3.47
C ASN A 97 -9.49 -22.63 -2.28
N ILE A 98 -10.72 -22.24 -2.52
CA ILE A 98 -11.69 -21.95 -1.43
C ILE A 98 -11.85 -23.13 -0.47
N LEU A 99 -11.75 -24.36 -0.96
CA LEU A 99 -11.84 -25.57 -0.12
C LEU A 99 -10.57 -25.86 0.69
N ASP A 100 -9.42 -25.29 0.30
CA ASP A 100 -8.11 -25.61 0.87
C ASP A 100 -7.61 -24.52 1.82
N VAL A 101 -8.08 -23.27 1.66
CA VAL A 101 -7.71 -22.15 2.54
C VAL A 101 -8.24 -22.41 3.95
N THR A 102 -7.35 -22.46 4.93
CA THR A 102 -7.76 -22.61 6.33
C THR A 102 -8.39 -21.33 6.88
N ASP A 103 -9.27 -21.47 7.87
CA ASP A 103 -9.85 -20.34 8.60
C ASP A 103 -8.75 -19.42 9.17
N GLU A 104 -7.68 -20.01 9.70
CA GLU A 104 -6.53 -19.27 10.23
C GLU A 104 -5.87 -18.41 9.15
N SER A 105 -5.61 -18.95 7.97
CA SER A 105 -5.03 -18.20 6.84
C SER A 105 -5.93 -17.06 6.39
N PHE A 106 -7.25 -17.32 6.27
CA PHE A 106 -8.23 -16.31 5.93
C PHE A 106 -8.30 -15.20 6.98
N ILE A 107 -8.36 -15.56 8.28
CA ILE A 107 -8.39 -14.62 9.40
C ILE A 107 -7.10 -13.78 9.45
N ASN A 108 -5.94 -14.37 9.22
CA ASN A 108 -4.66 -13.65 9.13
C ASN A 108 -4.64 -12.65 7.98
N GLY A 109 -5.15 -13.04 6.81
CA GLY A 109 -5.33 -12.14 5.67
C GLY A 109 -6.28 -10.98 6.00
N TRP A 110 -7.40 -11.26 6.66
CA TRP A 110 -8.37 -10.27 7.09
C TRP A 110 -7.78 -9.29 8.12
N ASN A 111 -7.10 -9.82 9.14
CA ASN A 111 -6.53 -9.02 10.22
C ASN A 111 -5.39 -8.12 9.75
N SER A 112 -4.56 -8.58 8.83
CA SER A 112 -3.43 -7.81 8.30
C SER A 112 -3.82 -6.85 7.16
N GLY A 113 -4.93 -7.09 6.49
CA GLY A 113 -5.46 -6.29 5.40
C GLY A 113 -6.59 -5.36 5.83
N PRO A 114 -7.88 -5.75 5.66
CA PRO A 114 -9.03 -4.88 5.90
C PRO A 114 -9.07 -4.31 7.33
N LEU A 115 -8.85 -5.14 8.34
CA LEU A 115 -8.92 -4.69 9.73
C LEU A 115 -7.75 -3.77 10.09
N ALA A 116 -6.54 -4.06 9.61
CA ALA A 116 -5.39 -3.18 9.77
C ALA A 116 -5.62 -1.84 9.07
N THR A 117 -6.06 -1.85 7.80
CA THR A 117 -6.42 -0.65 7.03
C THR A 117 -7.44 0.21 7.78
N PHE A 118 -8.52 -0.40 8.27
CA PHE A 118 -9.54 0.29 9.06
C PHE A 118 -8.96 0.93 10.32
N ARG A 119 -8.12 0.20 11.08
CA ARG A 119 -7.49 0.69 12.32
C ARG A 119 -6.54 1.86 12.05
N PHE A 120 -5.65 1.74 11.07
CA PHE A 120 -4.74 2.83 10.66
C PHE A 120 -5.50 4.06 10.21
N MET A 121 -6.51 3.91 9.34
CA MET A 121 -7.35 5.01 8.90
C MET A 121 -8.02 5.71 10.09
N LYS A 122 -8.66 4.95 10.99
CA LYS A 122 -9.35 5.48 12.17
C LYS A 122 -8.40 6.21 13.12
N ALA A 123 -7.23 5.63 13.41
CA ALA A 123 -6.26 6.24 14.33
C ALA A 123 -5.55 7.45 13.71
N SER A 124 -5.35 7.47 12.39
CA SER A 124 -4.74 8.60 11.68
C SER A 124 -5.71 9.75 11.40
N TYR A 125 -7.03 9.51 11.41
CA TYR A 125 -8.04 10.50 11.05
C TYR A 125 -7.88 11.87 11.71
N PRO A 126 -7.64 11.99 13.04
CA PRO A 126 -7.48 13.30 13.67
C PRO A 126 -6.33 14.13 13.11
N HIS A 127 -5.28 13.46 12.62
CA HIS A 127 -4.07 14.08 12.10
C HIS A 127 -4.16 14.39 10.59
N LEU A 128 -5.08 13.74 9.89
CA LEU A 128 -5.30 13.91 8.44
C LEU A 128 -6.25 15.08 8.11
N LYS A 129 -7.03 15.59 9.06
CA LYS A 129 -7.99 16.67 8.82
C LYS A 129 -7.35 17.90 8.18
N GLY A 130 -8.00 18.43 7.16
CA GLY A 130 -7.65 19.67 6.47
C GLY A 130 -6.84 19.47 5.19
N ASP A 131 -5.99 18.41 5.10
CA ASP A 131 -5.13 18.17 3.92
C ASP A 131 -4.63 16.71 3.86
N GLY A 132 -5.39 15.79 4.42
CA GLY A 132 -5.01 14.38 4.50
C GLY A 132 -5.24 13.61 3.20
N LYS A 133 -4.32 12.70 2.86
CA LYS A 133 -4.45 11.82 1.71
C LYS A 133 -4.16 10.37 2.11
N VAL A 134 -5.06 9.47 1.76
CA VAL A 134 -4.95 8.04 2.06
C VAL A 134 -4.92 7.23 0.77
N ILE A 135 -3.94 6.36 0.64
CA ILE A 135 -3.89 5.35 -0.42
C ILE A 135 -3.95 3.97 0.22
N ASN A 136 -4.98 3.22 -0.12
CA ASN A 136 -5.14 1.83 0.29
C ASN A 136 -4.78 0.90 -0.88
N LEU A 137 -4.00 -0.15 -0.61
CA LEU A 137 -3.60 -1.09 -1.65
C LEU A 137 -4.58 -2.27 -1.72
N ALA A 138 -5.37 -2.31 -2.79
CA ALA A 138 -6.12 -3.48 -3.20
C ALA A 138 -5.28 -4.38 -4.15
N SER A 139 -5.94 -5.12 -5.00
CA SER A 139 -5.31 -5.98 -6.02
C SER A 139 -6.28 -6.19 -7.18
N SER A 140 -5.76 -6.29 -8.39
CA SER A 140 -6.54 -6.70 -9.57
C SER A 140 -7.17 -8.09 -9.41
N SER A 141 -6.60 -8.95 -8.56
CA SER A 141 -7.20 -10.25 -8.18
C SER A 141 -8.59 -10.10 -7.54
N ALA A 142 -8.93 -8.95 -6.97
CA ALA A 142 -10.27 -8.67 -6.44
C ALA A 142 -11.34 -8.54 -7.54
N LEU A 143 -10.93 -8.21 -8.77
CA LEU A 143 -11.83 -7.97 -9.92
C LEU A 143 -11.82 -9.12 -10.93
N ARG A 144 -10.73 -9.86 -10.95
CA ARG A 144 -10.50 -10.92 -11.92
C ARG A 144 -10.68 -12.28 -11.23
N PRO A 145 -11.74 -13.03 -11.53
CA PRO A 145 -11.83 -14.42 -11.08
C PRO A 145 -10.64 -15.20 -11.65
N ASP A 146 -9.81 -15.70 -10.78
CA ASP A 146 -8.66 -16.52 -11.17
C ASP A 146 -8.83 -17.91 -10.57
N SER A 147 -8.67 -18.94 -11.40
CA SER A 147 -8.67 -20.33 -10.95
C SER A 147 -7.44 -20.69 -10.10
N ASN A 148 -6.47 -19.79 -10.01
CA ASN A 148 -5.18 -20.01 -9.38
C ASN A 148 -5.13 -19.58 -7.91
N SER A 149 -6.10 -19.99 -7.09
CA SER A 149 -5.98 -19.93 -5.64
C SER A 149 -6.06 -18.54 -4.98
N TYR A 150 -6.66 -17.54 -5.66
CA TYR A 150 -6.76 -16.17 -5.15
C TYR A 150 -8.13 -15.80 -4.56
N GLY A 151 -9.10 -16.73 -4.45
CA GLY A 151 -10.48 -16.40 -4.04
C GLY A 151 -10.57 -15.75 -2.66
N ALA A 152 -9.90 -16.30 -1.66
CA ALA A 152 -9.86 -15.74 -0.30
C ALA A 152 -9.17 -14.36 -0.28
N TYR A 153 -8.04 -14.23 -0.99
CA TYR A 153 -7.32 -12.96 -1.12
C TYR A 153 -8.15 -11.90 -1.84
N ALA A 154 -8.89 -12.28 -2.89
CA ALA A 154 -9.80 -11.38 -3.62
C ALA A 154 -10.87 -10.79 -2.69
N ALA A 155 -11.49 -11.61 -1.82
CA ALA A 155 -12.48 -11.16 -0.85
C ALA A 155 -11.88 -10.14 0.14
N VAL A 156 -10.67 -10.41 0.64
CA VAL A 156 -9.92 -9.50 1.52
C VAL A 156 -9.65 -8.17 0.82
N LYS A 157 -9.20 -8.19 -0.42
CA LYS A 157 -8.85 -6.97 -1.17
C LYS A 157 -10.09 -6.18 -1.62
N GLU A 158 -11.20 -6.83 -1.94
CA GLU A 158 -12.47 -6.14 -2.24
C GLU A 158 -13.03 -5.42 -1.00
N SER A 159 -12.84 -5.99 0.19
CA SER A 159 -13.21 -5.32 1.45
C SER A 159 -12.46 -4.00 1.64
N ILE A 160 -11.17 -3.93 1.29
CA ILE A 160 -10.37 -2.68 1.35
C ILE A 160 -10.93 -1.63 0.39
N ARG A 161 -11.33 -2.02 -0.83
CA ARG A 161 -11.98 -1.10 -1.77
C ARG A 161 -13.29 -0.53 -1.21
N SER A 162 -14.12 -1.38 -0.59
CA SER A 162 -15.37 -0.95 0.01
C SER A 162 -15.14 0.04 1.16
N LEU A 163 -14.19 -0.26 2.06
CA LEU A 163 -13.80 0.65 3.14
C LEU A 163 -13.28 1.99 2.61
N SER A 164 -12.48 1.97 1.54
CA SER A 164 -11.95 3.19 0.93
C SER A 164 -13.04 4.10 0.39
N ARG A 165 -14.06 3.54 -0.27
CA ARG A 165 -15.21 4.31 -0.77
C ARG A 165 -16.04 4.91 0.36
N ALA A 166 -16.29 4.12 1.43
CA ALA A 166 -17.01 4.61 2.60
C ALA A 166 -16.28 5.78 3.26
N ALA A 167 -14.98 5.62 3.54
CA ALA A 167 -14.15 6.67 4.14
C ALA A 167 -14.08 7.94 3.25
N ALA A 168 -13.99 7.79 1.92
CA ALA A 168 -13.99 8.92 1.01
C ALA A 168 -15.28 9.78 1.12
N VAL A 169 -16.44 9.10 1.23
CA VAL A 169 -17.73 9.79 1.40
C VAL A 169 -17.84 10.46 2.77
N GLU A 170 -17.45 9.75 3.84
CA GLU A 170 -17.55 10.25 5.20
C GLU A 170 -16.60 11.42 5.50
N TRP A 171 -15.38 11.39 4.95
CA TRP A 171 -14.28 12.28 5.31
C TRP A 171 -14.03 13.41 4.31
N GLY A 172 -14.76 13.43 3.19
CA GLY A 172 -14.60 14.47 2.17
C GLY A 172 -14.84 15.89 2.71
N GLN A 173 -15.81 16.07 3.62
CA GLN A 173 -16.08 17.36 4.28
C GLN A 173 -14.93 17.83 5.21
N ASP A 174 -14.09 16.92 5.68
CA ASP A 174 -12.88 17.22 6.46
C ASP A 174 -11.64 17.42 5.57
N ASN A 175 -11.84 17.50 4.24
CA ASN A 175 -10.79 17.62 3.23
C ASN A 175 -9.75 16.48 3.31
N ILE A 176 -10.23 15.25 3.54
CA ILE A 176 -9.41 14.03 3.50
C ILE A 176 -9.77 13.25 2.22
N LEU A 177 -8.79 13.00 1.37
CA LEU A 177 -8.96 12.23 0.15
C LEU A 177 -8.57 10.77 0.40
N VAL A 178 -9.45 9.83 0.06
CA VAL A 178 -9.19 8.40 0.24
C VAL A 178 -9.35 7.69 -1.09
N ASN A 179 -8.27 7.13 -1.60
CA ASN A 179 -8.27 6.38 -2.85
C ASN A 179 -7.66 4.99 -2.69
N CYS A 180 -7.96 4.14 -3.64
CA CYS A 180 -7.44 2.78 -3.70
C CYS A 180 -6.57 2.62 -4.95
N ILE A 181 -5.46 1.90 -4.85
CA ILE A 181 -4.68 1.49 -6.03
C ILE A 181 -4.66 -0.03 -6.15
N MET A 182 -4.54 -0.53 -7.37
CA MET A 182 -4.37 -1.94 -7.70
C MET A 182 -3.07 -2.12 -8.51
N PRO A 183 -1.93 -2.29 -7.82
CA PRO A 183 -0.65 -2.40 -8.49
C PRO A 183 -0.40 -3.83 -8.98
N LEU A 184 0.25 -3.95 -10.13
CA LEU A 184 0.96 -5.15 -10.58
C LEU A 184 2.44 -4.79 -10.71
N ALA A 185 3.23 -5.15 -9.70
CA ALA A 185 4.63 -4.76 -9.62
C ALA A 185 5.55 -5.92 -9.28
N LYS A 186 6.80 -5.82 -9.68
CA LYS A 186 7.86 -6.77 -9.43
C LYS A 186 8.28 -6.75 -7.95
N SER A 187 7.34 -7.19 -7.08
CA SER A 187 7.62 -7.41 -5.66
C SER A 187 8.57 -8.59 -5.46
N THR A 188 9.14 -8.72 -4.27
CA THR A 188 10.02 -9.86 -3.92
C THR A 188 9.35 -11.21 -4.19
N GLY A 189 8.04 -11.34 -3.88
CA GLY A 189 7.30 -12.58 -4.15
C GLY A 189 7.09 -12.82 -5.65
N MET A 190 6.78 -11.77 -6.42
CA MET A 190 6.65 -11.85 -7.87
C MET A 190 7.98 -12.21 -8.54
N GLU A 191 9.08 -11.60 -8.08
CA GLU A 191 10.42 -11.89 -8.60
C GLU A 191 10.84 -13.34 -8.33
N TRP A 192 10.58 -13.82 -7.10
CA TRP A 192 10.82 -15.23 -6.77
C TRP A 192 10.01 -16.16 -7.66
N TRP A 193 8.70 -15.92 -7.83
CA TRP A 193 7.85 -16.74 -8.69
C TRP A 193 8.30 -16.73 -10.16
N MET A 194 8.66 -15.56 -10.70
CA MET A 194 9.15 -15.46 -12.09
C MET A 194 10.45 -16.21 -12.32
N ASN A 195 11.32 -16.29 -11.31
CA ASN A 195 12.58 -17.03 -11.40
C ASN A 195 12.38 -18.54 -11.26
N GLU A 196 11.45 -18.96 -10.39
CA GLU A 196 11.17 -20.37 -10.12
C GLU A 196 10.33 -21.01 -11.23
N TYR A 197 9.42 -20.24 -11.85
CA TYR A 197 8.50 -20.71 -12.88
C TYR A 197 8.57 -19.85 -14.15
N PRO A 198 9.70 -19.84 -14.88
CA PRO A 198 9.93 -18.90 -15.99
C PRO A 198 8.96 -19.09 -17.17
N ASP A 199 8.52 -20.31 -17.46
CA ASP A 199 7.58 -20.58 -18.55
C ASP A 199 6.19 -20.02 -18.21
N GLU A 200 5.70 -20.22 -16.98
CA GLU A 200 4.44 -19.65 -16.52
C GLU A 200 4.53 -18.11 -16.48
N ALA A 201 5.66 -17.58 -16.02
CA ALA A 201 5.90 -16.14 -15.99
C ALA A 201 5.88 -15.54 -17.40
N ASN A 202 6.46 -16.20 -18.39
CA ASN A 202 6.42 -15.75 -19.78
C ASN A 202 4.99 -15.73 -20.35
N GLU A 203 4.18 -16.75 -20.06
CA GLU A 203 2.76 -16.75 -20.45
C GLU A 203 1.97 -15.65 -19.72
N PHE A 204 2.24 -15.45 -18.43
CA PHE A 204 1.64 -14.38 -17.66
C PHE A 204 1.97 -12.99 -18.23
N LEU A 205 3.23 -12.72 -18.59
CA LEU A 205 3.66 -11.46 -19.20
C LEU A 205 2.89 -11.13 -20.49
N LYS A 206 2.51 -12.14 -21.28
CA LYS A 206 1.68 -11.94 -22.49
C LYS A 206 0.27 -11.44 -22.18
N THR A 207 -0.22 -11.62 -20.96
CA THR A 207 -1.52 -11.10 -20.53
C THR A 207 -1.50 -9.62 -20.19
N ILE A 208 -0.31 -9.02 -20.06
CA ILE A 208 -0.13 -7.61 -19.72
C ILE A 208 0.05 -6.81 -21.01
N PRO A 209 -0.84 -5.88 -21.36
CA PRO A 209 -0.72 -5.07 -22.60
C PRO A 209 0.62 -4.34 -22.74
N LEU A 210 1.20 -3.84 -21.64
CA LEU A 210 2.53 -3.22 -21.65
C LEU A 210 3.69 -4.22 -21.72
N GLY A 211 3.43 -5.54 -21.73
CA GLY A 211 4.41 -6.62 -21.90
C GLY A 211 5.40 -6.76 -20.73
N ARG A 212 5.18 -6.11 -19.60
CA ARG A 212 6.06 -6.16 -18.43
C ARG A 212 5.31 -5.96 -17.12
N VAL A 213 5.87 -6.48 -16.06
CA VAL A 213 5.48 -6.13 -14.69
C VAL A 213 6.07 -4.77 -14.32
N GLY A 214 5.35 -3.95 -13.57
CA GLY A 214 5.80 -2.62 -13.16
C GLY A 214 6.95 -2.66 -12.15
N ASP A 215 7.80 -1.64 -12.17
CA ASP A 215 8.80 -1.39 -11.13
C ASP A 215 8.14 -0.76 -9.90
N CYS A 216 8.52 -1.22 -8.70
CA CYS A 216 7.88 -0.77 -7.46
C CYS A 216 8.06 0.74 -7.19
N LYS A 217 9.23 1.31 -7.54
CA LYS A 217 9.49 2.74 -7.34
C LYS A 217 9.07 3.56 -8.55
N ASN A 218 9.59 3.19 -9.75
CA ASN A 218 9.49 4.05 -10.93
C ASN A 218 8.12 3.98 -11.63
N ASP A 219 7.39 2.86 -11.49
CA ASP A 219 6.02 2.75 -12.06
C ASP A 219 4.96 2.99 -10.96
N ILE A 220 5.07 2.32 -9.80
CA ILE A 220 4.05 2.42 -8.76
C ILE A 220 4.28 3.63 -7.85
N GLY A 221 5.50 3.79 -7.33
CA GLY A 221 5.84 4.90 -6.43
C GLY A 221 5.62 6.26 -7.09
N GLU A 222 6.10 6.43 -8.32
CA GLU A 222 5.90 7.67 -9.09
C GLU A 222 4.41 7.94 -9.36
N ALA A 223 3.64 6.94 -9.78
CA ALA A 223 2.19 7.08 -9.96
C ALA A 223 1.48 7.50 -8.66
N VAL A 224 1.87 6.91 -7.52
CA VAL A 224 1.33 7.29 -6.21
C VAL A 224 1.68 8.73 -5.87
N CYS A 225 2.91 9.19 -6.13
CA CYS A 225 3.28 10.59 -5.94
C CYS A 225 2.41 11.53 -6.80
N HIS A 226 2.13 11.17 -8.05
CA HIS A 226 1.22 11.95 -8.90
C HIS A 226 -0.21 12.00 -8.32
N ILE A 227 -0.77 10.86 -7.89
CA ILE A 227 -2.11 10.79 -7.28
C ILE A 227 -2.18 11.64 -6.00
N LEU A 228 -1.10 11.71 -5.24
CA LEU A 228 -1.01 12.50 -4.02
C LEU A 228 -0.69 13.98 -4.25
N SER A 229 -0.37 14.39 -5.48
CA SER A 229 -0.06 15.80 -5.80
C SER A 229 -1.30 16.69 -5.73
N ASP A 230 -1.09 18.00 -5.61
CA ASP A 230 -2.19 18.98 -5.51
C ASP A 230 -3.03 19.06 -6.79
N GLY A 231 -2.46 18.72 -7.94
CA GLY A 231 -3.20 18.64 -9.20
C GLY A 231 -4.28 17.54 -9.23
N MET A 232 -4.28 16.64 -8.25
CA MET A 232 -5.23 15.51 -8.14
C MET A 232 -6.21 15.65 -6.96
N ASN A 233 -6.35 16.84 -6.39
CA ASN A 233 -7.20 17.09 -5.21
C ASN A 233 -8.71 16.94 -5.46
N TYR A 234 -9.14 16.63 -6.68
CA TYR A 234 -10.55 16.35 -7.01
C TYR A 234 -10.83 14.85 -7.23
N ILE A 235 -9.90 13.98 -6.79
CA ILE A 235 -10.03 12.52 -6.88
C ILE A 235 -10.13 11.93 -5.48
N THR A 236 -11.30 11.39 -5.12
CA THR A 236 -11.53 10.62 -3.91
C THR A 236 -12.51 9.48 -4.17
N GLY A 237 -12.45 8.40 -3.39
CA GLY A 237 -13.30 7.21 -3.54
C GLY A 237 -12.98 6.37 -4.78
N SER A 238 -11.93 6.69 -5.51
CA SER A 238 -11.57 6.04 -6.76
C SER A 238 -10.71 4.79 -6.53
N THR A 239 -10.82 3.83 -7.46
CA THR A 239 -9.88 2.72 -7.59
C THR A 239 -9.08 2.92 -8.87
N ILE A 240 -7.76 3.01 -8.75
CA ILE A 240 -6.86 3.32 -9.86
C ILE A 240 -6.01 2.08 -10.16
N MET A 241 -6.08 1.61 -11.41
CA MET A 241 -5.30 0.48 -11.88
C MET A 241 -3.87 0.94 -12.19
N LEU A 242 -2.88 0.26 -11.62
CA LEU A 242 -1.45 0.45 -11.88
C LEU A 242 -0.84 -0.90 -12.28
N ASP A 243 -1.34 -1.48 -13.36
CA ASP A 243 -1.14 -2.90 -13.70
C ASP A 243 -0.73 -3.15 -15.16
N GLY A 244 -0.37 -2.09 -15.88
CA GLY A 244 0.00 -2.20 -17.29
C GLY A 244 -1.16 -2.62 -18.22
N GLY A 245 -2.41 -2.48 -17.75
CA GLY A 245 -3.63 -2.82 -18.49
C GLY A 245 -4.08 -4.28 -18.34
N GLN A 246 -3.55 -5.03 -17.37
CA GLN A 246 -3.83 -6.46 -17.22
C GLN A 246 -5.27 -6.77 -16.82
N ALA A 247 -5.85 -5.96 -15.94
CA ALA A 247 -7.21 -6.16 -15.49
C ALA A 247 -8.09 -4.94 -15.82
N TYR A 248 -9.37 -5.20 -16.03
CA TYR A 248 -10.33 -4.14 -16.34
C TYR A 248 -11.25 -3.89 -15.14
N LEU A 249 -11.40 -2.62 -14.74
CA LEU A 249 -12.51 -2.20 -13.90
C LEU A 249 -13.81 -2.32 -14.72
N ARG A 250 -14.74 -3.16 -14.25
CA ARG A 250 -16.09 -3.26 -14.80
C ARG A 250 -17.09 -2.76 -13.78
#